data_1e1fbfa48d25a6efb337d6aa083ecbf1
#
_entry.id   1e1fbfa48d25a6efb337d6aa083ecbf1
#
_cell.length_a   1.000
_cell.length_b   1.000
_cell.length_c   1.000
_cell.angle_alpha   90.00
_cell.angle_beta   90.00
_cell.angle_gamma   90.00
#
_symmetry.space_group_name_H-M   'P 1'
#
loop_
_entity.id
_entity.type
_entity.pdbx_description
1 polymer ?
#
loop_
_entity_poly.entity_id
_entity_poly.type
_entity_poly.pdbx_seq_one_letter_code
_entity_poly.pdbx_strand_id
1 'polypeptide(L)'
;ILICRDVSKNLRLIFSSSCSARKETDVGIETVYQQTLLDYSRRTEHKHQLDGATGVERGHNPSCGDDLTLLIKQKDGIVEDVSFLGAGCAVSTASTNMLIDLIKGKTVKEAQRCLEVFFNMMAGKPQSEEELECLGDAQILSYFAEMPARIKCATLSWHSAQVLLK
;
A
#
# COMPACT_ATOMS: atom_id res chain seq x y z
N ILE A 1 -17.47 11.07 15.13
CA ILE A 1 -16.49 12.16 15.26
C ILE A 1 -15.10 11.56 15.16
N LEU A 2 -14.45 11.90 14.09
CA LEU A 2 -13.11 11.57 13.62
C LEU A 2 -12.06 11.44 14.71
N ILE A 3 -11.29 10.34 14.69
CA ILE A 3 -9.87 10.40 15.01
C ILE A 3 -9.13 9.64 13.89
N CYS A 4 -8.90 10.32 12.78
CA CYS A 4 -7.83 9.97 11.86
C CYS A 4 -6.53 10.39 12.58
N ARG A 5 -5.95 9.50 13.38
CA ARG A 5 -4.63 9.72 13.98
C ARG A 5 -3.60 9.45 12.89
N ASP A 6 -3.03 10.53 12.43
CA ASP A 6 -1.93 10.64 11.50
C ASP A 6 -0.74 9.76 11.97
N VAL A 7 -0.67 8.55 11.46
CA VAL A 7 0.42 7.59 11.75
C VAL A 7 1.76 8.14 11.25
N SER A 8 1.72 9.06 10.27
CA SER A 8 2.91 9.68 9.68
C SER A 8 3.74 10.49 10.67
N LYS A 9 3.10 11.06 11.71
CA LYS A 9 3.81 11.85 12.74
C LYS A 9 4.60 11.00 13.73
N ASN A 10 4.17 9.77 13.98
CA ASN A 10 4.90 8.85 14.85
C ASN A 10 6.09 8.18 14.14
N LEU A 11 6.06 8.08 12.83
CA LEU A 11 7.17 7.52 12.06
C LEU A 11 8.43 8.42 12.06
N ARG A 12 8.24 9.76 12.15
CA ARG A 12 9.36 10.72 12.19
C ARG A 12 10.30 10.57 13.39
N LEU A 13 9.80 10.03 14.51
CA LEU A 13 10.60 9.83 15.73
C LEU A 13 11.47 8.57 15.71
N ILE A 14 11.26 7.67 14.75
CA ILE A 14 11.87 6.35 14.74
C ILE A 14 13.15 6.31 13.90
N PHE A 15 13.26 7.16 12.88
CA PHE A 15 14.41 7.15 11.95
C PHE A 15 15.58 8.05 12.35
N SER A 16 15.47 8.85 13.42
CA SER A 16 16.44 9.89 13.77
C SER A 16 17.33 9.57 14.98
N SER A 17 17.39 8.35 15.50
CA SER A 17 18.24 8.02 16.65
C SER A 17 19.23 6.92 16.39
N SER A 18 20.50 7.31 16.43
CA SER A 18 21.68 6.47 16.37
C SER A 18 21.67 5.25 17.32
N CYS A 19 22.04 4.14 16.77
CA CYS A 19 22.62 2.90 17.28
C CYS A 19 23.08 2.88 18.76
N SER A 20 22.18 2.58 19.73
CA SER A 20 22.56 1.95 21.02
C SER A 20 21.42 1.52 21.97
N ALA A 21 20.15 1.54 21.57
CA ALA A 21 19.04 1.12 22.47
C ALA A 21 18.05 0.19 21.73
N ARG A 22 18.53 -1.00 21.35
CA ARG A 22 17.83 -1.88 20.40
C ARG A 22 16.91 -2.94 20.99
N LYS A 23 16.53 -2.93 22.25
CA LYS A 23 15.74 -4.05 22.81
C LYS A 23 14.35 -3.73 23.38
N GLU A 24 14.03 -2.50 23.71
CA GLU A 24 12.70 -2.16 24.29
C GLU A 24 11.78 -1.38 23.34
N THR A 25 12.34 -0.69 22.34
CA THR A 25 11.58 0.05 21.32
C THR A 25 11.11 -0.83 20.18
N ASP A 26 11.76 -1.95 19.94
CA ASP A 26 11.49 -2.87 18.82
C ASP A 26 10.11 -3.57 18.95
N VAL A 27 9.75 -4.01 20.15
CA VAL A 27 8.47 -4.68 20.42
C VAL A 27 7.27 -3.75 20.23
N GLY A 28 7.40 -2.47 20.57
CA GLY A 28 6.32 -1.47 20.41
C GLY A 28 6.05 -1.13 18.95
N ILE A 29 7.09 -1.01 18.15
CA ILE A 29 7.02 -0.68 16.72
C ILE A 29 6.40 -1.85 15.96
N GLU A 30 6.88 -3.06 16.15
CA GLU A 30 6.37 -4.26 15.49
C GLU A 30 4.88 -4.46 15.80
N THR A 31 4.44 -4.17 17.02
CA THR A 31 3.03 -4.25 17.40
C THR A 31 2.17 -3.25 16.63
N VAL A 32 2.64 -2.01 16.46
CA VAL A 32 1.93 -0.97 15.68
C VAL A 32 1.84 -1.36 14.21
N TYR A 33 2.93 -1.88 13.61
CA TYR A 33 2.94 -2.37 12.24
C TYR A 33 1.93 -3.50 12.04
N GLN A 34 1.94 -4.48 12.93
CA GLN A 34 1.01 -5.62 12.88
C GLN A 34 -0.44 -5.16 13.02
N GLN A 35 -0.71 -4.24 13.94
CA GLN A 35 -2.06 -3.72 14.14
C GLN A 35 -2.56 -2.97 12.90
N THR A 36 -1.77 -2.05 12.36
CA THR A 36 -2.11 -1.31 11.14
C THR A 36 -2.37 -2.24 9.97
N LEU A 37 -1.51 -3.24 9.76
CA LEU A 37 -1.70 -4.24 8.71
C LEU A 37 -3.01 -5.02 8.89
N LEU A 38 -3.31 -5.45 10.12
CA LEU A 38 -4.54 -6.18 10.42
C LEU A 38 -5.78 -5.31 10.20
N ASP A 39 -5.74 -4.05 10.60
CA ASP A 39 -6.86 -3.12 10.42
C ASP A 39 -7.14 -2.90 8.92
N TYR A 40 -6.11 -2.68 8.11
CA TYR A 40 -6.26 -2.59 6.65
C TYR A 40 -6.74 -3.91 6.02
N SER A 41 -6.29 -5.06 6.51
CA SER A 41 -6.70 -6.36 5.98
C SER A 41 -8.18 -6.70 6.21
N ARG A 42 -8.80 -6.07 7.22
CA ARG A 42 -10.21 -6.27 7.58
C ARG A 42 -11.15 -5.29 6.89
N ARG A 43 -10.63 -4.25 6.26
CA ARG A 43 -11.43 -3.26 5.54
C ARG A 43 -12.11 -3.89 4.33
N THR A 44 -13.38 -3.59 4.16
CA THR A 44 -14.21 -4.10 3.06
C THR A 44 -14.82 -2.99 2.21
N GLU A 45 -14.62 -1.74 2.58
CA GLU A 45 -15.20 -0.57 1.89
C GLU A 45 -14.78 -0.46 0.42
N HIS A 46 -13.56 -0.91 0.08
CA HIS A 46 -13.06 -0.92 -1.29
C HIS A 46 -13.33 -2.24 -2.04
N LYS A 47 -13.94 -3.23 -1.36
CA LYS A 47 -14.18 -4.55 -1.95
C LYS A 47 -15.59 -4.63 -2.54
N HIS A 48 -15.77 -4.05 -3.72
CA HIS A 48 -17.06 -4.03 -4.43
C HIS A 48 -16.86 -3.90 -5.94
N GLN A 49 -17.92 -4.20 -6.69
CA GLN A 49 -17.96 -3.92 -8.13
C GLN A 49 -17.99 -2.40 -8.35
N LEU A 50 -17.17 -1.91 -9.27
CA LEU A 50 -17.10 -0.49 -9.62
C LEU A 50 -17.82 -0.24 -10.94
N ASP A 51 -18.97 0.44 -10.88
CA ASP A 51 -19.72 0.80 -12.07
C ASP A 51 -19.01 1.90 -12.86
N GLY A 52 -18.88 1.68 -14.16
CA GLY A 52 -18.18 2.61 -15.04
C GLY A 52 -16.65 2.57 -14.89
N ALA A 53 -16.09 1.47 -14.43
CA ALA A 53 -14.64 1.26 -14.43
C ALA A 53 -14.08 1.44 -15.86
N THR A 54 -13.03 2.24 -15.96
CA THR A 54 -12.33 2.50 -17.23
C THR A 54 -11.18 1.51 -17.46
N GLY A 55 -10.74 0.85 -16.39
CA GLY A 55 -9.70 -0.16 -16.43
C GLY A 55 -9.93 -1.25 -15.40
N VAL A 56 -9.63 -2.49 -15.79
CA VAL A 56 -9.75 -3.69 -14.96
C VAL A 56 -8.52 -4.55 -15.17
N GLU A 57 -7.84 -4.93 -14.10
CA GLU A 57 -6.65 -5.77 -14.17
C GLU A 57 -6.66 -6.83 -13.07
N ARG A 58 -6.41 -8.07 -13.45
CA ARG A 58 -6.34 -9.21 -12.53
C ARG A 58 -4.91 -9.51 -12.13
N GLY A 59 -4.63 -9.46 -10.84
CA GLY A 59 -3.39 -9.94 -10.24
C GLY A 59 -3.59 -11.33 -9.64
N HIS A 60 -2.67 -12.26 -9.94
CA HIS A 60 -2.69 -13.62 -9.39
C HIS A 60 -1.32 -14.00 -8.84
N ASN A 61 -1.30 -14.46 -7.59
CA ASN A 61 -0.11 -14.99 -6.93
C ASN A 61 -0.35 -16.43 -6.48
N PRO A 62 0.05 -17.43 -7.28
CA PRO A 62 -0.22 -18.83 -6.98
C PRO A 62 0.48 -19.33 -5.71
N SER A 63 1.55 -18.66 -5.28
CA SER A 63 2.30 -19.07 -4.07
C SER A 63 1.53 -18.87 -2.78
N CYS A 64 0.60 -17.89 -2.74
CA CYS A 64 -0.26 -17.60 -1.59
C CYS A 64 -1.75 -17.82 -1.88
N GLY A 65 -2.11 -18.15 -3.12
CA GLY A 65 -3.50 -18.24 -3.55
C GLY A 65 -4.20 -16.88 -3.65
N ASP A 66 -3.45 -15.78 -3.74
CA ASP A 66 -4.04 -14.47 -3.93
C ASP A 66 -4.58 -14.35 -5.36
N ASP A 67 -5.82 -13.91 -5.49
CA ASP A 67 -6.49 -13.65 -6.75
C ASP A 67 -7.34 -12.39 -6.60
N LEU A 68 -6.79 -11.26 -7.00
CA LEU A 68 -7.38 -9.94 -6.83
C LEU A 68 -7.55 -9.28 -8.20
N THR A 69 -8.71 -8.72 -8.42
CA THR A 69 -9.00 -7.91 -9.62
C THR A 69 -9.16 -6.46 -9.20
N LEU A 70 -8.28 -5.59 -9.65
CA LEU A 70 -8.33 -4.15 -9.41
C LEU A 70 -9.17 -3.49 -10.49
N LEU A 71 -10.09 -2.61 -10.08
CA LEU A 71 -10.95 -1.83 -10.94
C LEU A 71 -10.65 -0.36 -10.70
N ILE A 72 -10.39 0.40 -11.77
CA ILE A 72 -10.10 1.83 -11.69
C ILE A 72 -11.07 2.60 -12.59
N LYS A 73 -11.60 3.69 -12.06
CA LYS A 73 -12.35 4.68 -12.81
C LYS A 73 -11.54 5.96 -12.93
N GLN A 74 -11.16 6.30 -14.15
CA GLN A 74 -10.40 7.52 -14.47
C GLN A 74 -11.26 8.45 -15.30
N LYS A 75 -11.18 9.74 -15.01
CA LYS A 75 -11.80 10.79 -15.79
C LYS A 75 -10.95 12.05 -15.74
N ASP A 76 -10.77 12.69 -16.88
CA ASP A 76 -10.03 13.95 -17.05
C ASP A 76 -8.62 13.92 -16.43
N GLY A 77 -7.95 12.75 -16.46
CA GLY A 77 -6.61 12.55 -15.90
C GLY A 77 -6.58 12.42 -14.37
N ILE A 78 -7.74 12.23 -13.73
CA ILE A 78 -7.89 12.01 -12.29
C ILE A 78 -8.39 10.59 -12.05
N VAL A 79 -7.89 9.94 -11.02
CA VAL A 79 -8.39 8.66 -10.50
C VAL A 79 -9.61 8.95 -9.63
N GLU A 80 -10.81 8.90 -10.23
CA GLU A 80 -12.05 9.22 -9.50
C GLU A 80 -12.36 8.20 -8.42
N ASP A 81 -12.25 6.92 -8.76
CA ASP A 81 -12.54 5.84 -7.84
C ASP A 81 -11.74 4.57 -8.15
N VAL A 82 -11.52 3.76 -7.13
CA VAL A 82 -10.81 2.49 -7.22
C VAL A 82 -11.46 1.48 -6.28
N SER A 83 -11.63 0.27 -6.75
CA SER A 83 -12.12 -0.86 -5.95
C SER A 83 -11.40 -2.15 -6.33
N PHE A 84 -11.66 -3.21 -5.59
CA PHE A 84 -11.14 -4.52 -5.94
C PHE A 84 -12.16 -5.62 -5.68
N LEU A 85 -11.98 -6.74 -6.37
CA LEU A 85 -12.72 -7.99 -6.18
C LEU A 85 -11.76 -9.14 -5.94
N GLY A 86 -12.29 -10.24 -5.46
CA GLY A 86 -11.52 -11.46 -5.26
C GLY A 86 -11.12 -11.70 -3.82
N ALA A 87 -10.09 -12.51 -3.62
CA ALA A 87 -9.59 -12.90 -2.29
C ALA A 87 -8.07 -12.95 -2.29
N GLY A 88 -7.48 -12.60 -1.16
CA GLY A 88 -6.05 -12.64 -0.93
C GLY A 88 -5.72 -12.82 0.54
N CYS A 89 -4.45 -13.05 0.84
CA CYS A 89 -3.96 -13.12 2.21
C CYS A 89 -4.05 -11.74 2.89
N ALA A 90 -3.87 -11.68 4.20
CA ALA A 90 -3.94 -10.43 4.96
C ALA A 90 -2.98 -9.35 4.42
N VAL A 91 -1.76 -9.73 4.01
CA VAL A 91 -0.78 -8.80 3.43
C VAL A 91 -1.26 -8.24 2.10
N SER A 92 -1.75 -9.11 1.21
CA SER A 92 -2.24 -8.72 -0.12
C SER A 92 -3.47 -7.82 0.00
N THR A 93 -4.42 -8.16 0.87
CA THR A 93 -5.63 -7.37 1.12
C THR A 93 -5.32 -6.01 1.73
N ALA A 94 -4.46 -5.98 2.75
CA ALA A 94 -4.03 -4.73 3.39
C ALA A 94 -3.32 -3.81 2.40
N SER A 95 -2.37 -4.35 1.64
CA SER A 95 -1.63 -3.61 0.62
C SER A 95 -2.55 -3.03 -0.45
N THR A 96 -3.58 -3.77 -0.87
CA THR A 96 -4.57 -3.30 -1.85
C THR A 96 -5.39 -2.14 -1.29
N ASN A 97 -5.86 -2.24 -0.05
CA ASN A 97 -6.60 -1.14 0.59
C ASN A 97 -5.74 0.12 0.77
N MET A 98 -4.46 -0.03 1.18
CA MET A 98 -3.51 1.09 1.29
C MET A 98 -3.26 1.75 -0.06
N LEU A 99 -3.07 0.96 -1.12
CA LEU A 99 -2.93 1.47 -2.48
C LEU A 99 -4.15 2.30 -2.90
N ILE A 100 -5.36 1.81 -2.65
CA ILE A 100 -6.60 2.49 -3.03
C ILE A 100 -6.72 3.82 -2.31
N ASP A 101 -6.53 3.84 -0.99
CA ASP A 101 -6.54 5.07 -0.19
C ASP A 101 -5.50 6.08 -0.69
N LEU A 102 -4.35 5.59 -1.17
CA LEU A 102 -3.27 6.41 -1.67
C LEU A 102 -3.57 7.07 -3.01
N ILE A 103 -4.14 6.34 -3.98
CA ILE A 103 -4.27 6.82 -5.37
C ILE A 103 -5.61 7.46 -5.67
N LYS A 104 -6.66 7.15 -4.92
CA LYS A 104 -8.00 7.71 -5.11
C LYS A 104 -7.98 9.23 -4.94
N GLY A 105 -8.55 9.95 -5.89
CA GLY A 105 -8.62 11.41 -5.93
C GLY A 105 -7.34 12.10 -6.43
N LYS A 106 -6.26 11.36 -6.70
CA LYS A 106 -5.03 11.94 -7.27
C LYS A 106 -5.10 12.00 -8.79
N THR A 107 -4.28 12.87 -9.36
CA THR A 107 -4.01 12.81 -10.80
C THR A 107 -3.26 11.52 -11.15
N VAL A 108 -3.45 11.04 -12.37
CA VAL A 108 -2.73 9.84 -12.87
C VAL A 108 -1.22 9.99 -12.70
N LYS A 109 -0.66 11.19 -12.94
CA LYS A 109 0.77 11.46 -12.78
C LYS A 109 1.24 11.34 -11.32
N GLU A 110 0.46 11.87 -10.38
CA GLU A 110 0.78 11.74 -8.95
C GLU A 110 0.68 10.28 -8.49
N ALA A 111 -0.34 9.56 -8.93
CA ALA A 111 -0.49 8.14 -8.66
C ALA A 111 0.69 7.34 -9.21
N GLN A 112 1.11 7.59 -10.46
CA GLN A 112 2.29 6.96 -11.07
C GLN A 112 3.56 7.23 -10.26
N ARG A 113 3.76 8.49 -9.80
CA ARG A 113 4.90 8.82 -8.95
C ARG A 113 4.89 8.02 -7.63
N CYS A 114 3.75 7.93 -6.97
CA CYS A 114 3.63 7.14 -5.74
C CYS A 114 3.92 5.65 -6.00
N LEU A 115 3.48 5.09 -7.14
CA LEU A 115 3.82 3.72 -7.53
C LEU A 115 5.33 3.54 -7.73
N GLU A 116 6.01 4.47 -8.38
CA GLU A 116 7.45 4.44 -8.59
C GLU A 116 8.22 4.47 -7.26
N VAL A 117 7.83 5.38 -6.35
CA VAL A 117 8.41 5.48 -5.02
C VAL A 117 8.21 4.17 -4.24
N PHE A 118 7.00 3.59 -4.31
CA PHE A 118 6.72 2.31 -3.66
C PHE A 118 7.62 1.18 -4.19
N PHE A 119 7.74 1.03 -5.50
CA PHE A 119 8.59 -0.02 -6.08
C PHE A 119 10.07 0.20 -5.76
N ASN A 120 10.54 1.45 -5.71
CA ASN A 120 11.90 1.75 -5.29
C ASN A 120 12.13 1.41 -3.82
N MET A 121 11.17 1.71 -2.93
CA MET A 121 11.20 1.31 -1.53
C MET A 121 11.27 -0.21 -1.38
N MET A 122 10.41 -0.94 -2.10
CA MET A 122 10.39 -2.41 -2.07
C MET A 122 11.66 -3.05 -2.67
N ALA A 123 12.37 -2.32 -3.54
CA ALA A 123 13.66 -2.74 -4.09
C ALA A 123 14.86 -2.35 -3.22
N GLY A 124 14.64 -1.76 -2.04
CA GLY A 124 15.69 -1.30 -1.13
C GLY A 124 16.53 -0.14 -1.67
N LYS A 125 16.02 0.61 -2.64
CA LYS A 125 16.72 1.77 -3.18
C LYS A 125 16.62 2.95 -2.21
N PRO A 126 17.67 3.74 -2.02
CA PRO A 126 17.64 4.92 -1.16
C PRO A 126 16.64 5.94 -1.71
N GLN A 127 15.85 6.53 -0.82
CA GLN A 127 14.86 7.55 -1.12
C GLN A 127 14.90 8.65 -0.06
N SER A 128 14.48 9.86 -0.42
CA SER A 128 14.34 10.94 0.53
C SER A 128 13.09 10.75 1.40
N GLU A 129 13.08 11.36 2.59
CA GLU A 129 11.90 11.35 3.46
C GLU A 129 10.67 11.98 2.76
N GLU A 130 10.88 13.03 1.98
CA GLU A 130 9.83 13.69 1.19
C GLU A 130 9.20 12.77 0.14
N GLU A 131 10.00 11.91 -0.49
CA GLU A 131 9.50 10.91 -1.42
C GLU A 131 8.67 9.86 -0.70
N LEU A 132 9.13 9.36 0.43
CA LEU A 132 8.42 8.36 1.22
C LEU A 132 7.13 8.92 1.84
N GLU A 133 7.06 10.20 2.17
CA GLU A 133 5.82 10.83 2.68
C GLU A 133 4.62 10.63 1.74
N CYS A 134 4.85 10.56 0.42
CA CYS A 134 3.76 10.33 -0.53
C CYS A 134 3.08 8.96 -0.35
N LEU A 135 3.74 7.99 0.29
CA LEU A 135 3.20 6.63 0.50
C LEU A 135 2.31 6.53 1.75
N GLY A 136 2.38 7.50 2.68
CA GLY A 136 1.59 7.44 3.91
C GLY A 136 1.74 6.10 4.65
N ASP A 137 0.62 5.48 5.00
CA ASP A 137 0.60 4.20 5.72
C ASP A 137 1.21 3.03 4.93
N ALA A 138 1.27 3.12 3.59
CA ALA A 138 1.86 2.07 2.77
C ALA A 138 3.38 1.89 2.99
N GLN A 139 4.04 2.84 3.66
CA GLN A 139 5.45 2.68 4.07
C GLN A 139 5.68 1.45 4.94
N ILE A 140 4.69 1.01 5.70
CA ILE A 140 4.80 -0.19 6.54
C ILE A 140 5.07 -1.45 5.73
N LEU A 141 4.71 -1.46 4.43
CA LEU A 141 4.95 -2.60 3.55
C LEU A 141 6.44 -2.83 3.27
N SER A 142 7.31 -1.85 3.55
CA SER A 142 8.77 -2.01 3.49
C SER A 142 9.29 -3.18 4.33
N TYR A 143 8.58 -3.51 5.42
CA TYR A 143 8.87 -4.68 6.25
C TYR A 143 8.91 -5.99 5.46
N PHE A 144 8.15 -6.08 4.35
CA PHE A 144 8.10 -7.26 3.50
C PHE A 144 9.12 -7.26 2.36
N ALA A 145 9.91 -6.19 2.21
CA ALA A 145 10.87 -6.04 1.11
C ALA A 145 11.94 -7.16 1.11
N GLU A 146 12.36 -7.59 2.31
CA GLU A 146 13.36 -8.65 2.47
C GLU A 146 12.73 -10.06 2.61
N MET A 147 11.40 -10.19 2.45
CA MET A 147 10.69 -11.46 2.59
C MET A 147 10.24 -12.01 1.23
N PRO A 148 11.01 -12.93 0.58
CA PRO A 148 10.72 -13.40 -0.79
C PRO A 148 9.31 -13.99 -0.96
N ALA A 149 8.76 -14.60 0.09
CA ALA A 149 7.42 -15.18 0.06
C ALA A 149 6.32 -14.11 0.15
N ARG A 150 6.58 -12.97 0.82
CA ARG A 150 5.59 -11.94 1.12
C ARG A 150 5.65 -10.74 0.20
N ILE A 151 6.81 -10.44 -0.38
CA ILE A 151 6.98 -9.31 -1.30
C ILE A 151 5.99 -9.41 -2.48
N LYS A 152 5.74 -10.62 -3.00
CA LYS A 152 4.79 -10.85 -4.09
C LYS A 152 3.35 -10.52 -3.67
N CYS A 153 2.97 -10.80 -2.43
CA CYS A 153 1.66 -10.43 -1.90
C CYS A 153 1.53 -8.92 -1.73
N ALA A 154 2.58 -8.28 -1.18
CA ALA A 154 2.61 -6.84 -0.95
C ALA A 154 2.60 -6.01 -2.23
N THR A 155 3.17 -6.51 -3.33
CA THR A 155 3.30 -5.78 -4.60
C THR A 155 2.23 -6.12 -5.64
N LEU A 156 1.37 -7.11 -5.40
CA LEU A 156 0.44 -7.67 -6.40
C LEU A 156 -0.47 -6.59 -7.00
N SER A 157 -1.24 -5.90 -6.17
CA SER A 157 -2.18 -4.85 -6.60
C SER A 157 -1.47 -3.62 -7.18
N TRP A 158 -0.25 -3.32 -6.72
CA TRP A 158 0.57 -2.22 -7.24
C TRP A 158 1.00 -2.48 -8.68
N HIS A 159 1.35 -3.72 -9.03
CA HIS A 159 1.60 -4.11 -10.42
C HIS A 159 0.36 -3.96 -11.28
N SER A 160 -0.82 -4.39 -10.77
CA SER A 160 -2.08 -4.19 -11.48
C SER A 160 -2.38 -2.70 -11.71
N ALA A 161 -2.17 -1.85 -10.69
CA ALA A 161 -2.33 -0.40 -10.83
C ALA A 161 -1.34 0.19 -11.83
N GLN A 162 -0.09 -0.28 -11.86
CA GLN A 162 0.91 0.18 -12.83
C GLN A 162 0.51 -0.12 -14.28
N VAL A 163 -0.19 -1.21 -14.53
CA VAL A 163 -0.74 -1.54 -15.86
C VAL A 163 -1.88 -0.59 -16.22
N LEU A 164 -2.76 -0.29 -15.28
CA LEU A 164 -3.97 0.50 -15.50
C LEU A 164 -3.71 2.02 -15.58
N LEU A 165 -2.65 2.50 -14.96
CA LEU A 165 -2.29 3.93 -14.90
C LEU A 165 -1.24 4.33 -15.95
N LYS A 166 -1.14 3.59 -17.05
CA LYS A 166 -0.22 3.92 -18.16
C LYS A 166 -0.73 5.07 -19.02
#